data_5735618d40169a226860b03344e70af9
#
_entry.id   5735618d40169a226860b03344e70af9
#
_cell.length_a   1.000
_cell.length_b   1.000
_cell.length_c   1.000
_cell.angle_alpha   90.00
_cell.angle_beta   90.00
_cell.angle_gamma   90.00
#
_symmetry.space_group_name_H-M   'P 1'
#
loop_
_entity.id
_entity.type
_entity.pdbx_description
1 polymer ?
#
loop_
_entity_poly.entity_id
_entity_poly.type
_entity_poly.pdbx_seq_one_letter_code
_entity_poly.pdbx_strand_id
1 'polypeptide(L)'
;KSPFYLLLEKRPWFASPDCPRRAAISALGFGGSNYHVVLEEYDQAKREIDWDGRVEIVALSGGTPAAIRTALTPFKAPLDSAELRKLAAMSRRDFQAAHACRLVFVVESGKTDVAALAAAADAKLSATPIPERFALPDGAWYETGTAVAPLGVVFPGQGAQYVDMGRDLCCLVPETSDAVAKADVTLGELID
;
A
#
# COMPACT_ATOMS: atom_id res chain seq x y z
N LYS A 1 -35.98 2.44 -17.15
CA LYS A 1 -34.56 2.38 -16.75
C LYS A 1 -34.52 2.63 -15.24
N SER A 2 -33.83 1.78 -14.48
CA SER A 2 -33.62 1.97 -13.03
C SER A 2 -32.47 2.98 -12.81
N PRO A 3 -32.56 3.91 -11.83
CA PRO A 3 -31.42 4.71 -11.41
C PRO A 3 -30.40 3.92 -10.56
N PHE A 4 -30.73 2.66 -10.23
CA PHE A 4 -29.89 1.79 -9.41
C PHE A 4 -29.13 0.79 -10.28
N TYR A 5 -27.92 0.46 -9.85
CA TYR A 5 -27.09 -0.58 -10.45
C TYR A 5 -26.43 -1.44 -9.35
N LEU A 6 -26.05 -2.66 -9.70
CA LEU A 6 -25.28 -3.54 -8.82
C LEU A 6 -23.81 -3.31 -9.08
N LEU A 7 -23.08 -3.03 -8.01
CA LEU A 7 -21.63 -2.93 -8.04
C LEU A 7 -21.01 -4.32 -7.77
N LEU A 8 -20.45 -4.94 -8.81
CA LEU A 8 -19.87 -6.29 -8.72
C LEU A 8 -18.35 -6.26 -8.47
N GLU A 9 -17.72 -5.12 -8.66
CA GLU A 9 -16.28 -4.93 -8.53
C GLU A 9 -15.96 -3.68 -7.72
N LYS A 10 -14.77 -3.66 -7.09
CA LYS A 10 -14.26 -2.48 -6.43
C LYS A 10 -14.07 -1.34 -7.45
N ARG A 11 -14.63 -0.18 -7.16
CA ARG A 11 -14.51 1.04 -7.98
C ARG A 11 -14.24 2.26 -7.11
N PRO A 12 -13.51 3.26 -7.61
CA PRO A 12 -13.38 4.55 -6.94
C PRO A 12 -14.76 5.20 -6.77
N TRP A 13 -14.98 5.81 -5.62
CA TRP A 13 -16.14 6.64 -5.36
C TRP A 13 -15.68 8.07 -5.14
N PHE A 14 -15.71 8.87 -6.19
CA PHE A 14 -15.26 10.25 -6.13
C PHE A 14 -16.17 11.10 -5.23
N ALA A 15 -15.55 12.00 -4.48
CA ALA A 15 -16.26 12.97 -3.68
C ALA A 15 -16.93 14.02 -4.59
N SER A 16 -18.10 14.51 -4.17
CA SER A 16 -18.73 15.67 -4.79
C SER A 16 -18.53 16.88 -3.89
N PRO A 17 -18.21 18.07 -4.43
CA PRO A 17 -18.03 19.29 -3.62
C PRO A 17 -19.27 19.62 -2.78
N ASP A 18 -20.49 19.32 -3.29
CA ASP A 18 -21.75 19.73 -2.68
C ASP A 18 -22.46 18.61 -1.91
N CYS A 19 -21.91 17.39 -1.91
CA CYS A 19 -22.60 16.25 -1.31
C CYS A 19 -21.59 15.23 -0.76
N PRO A 20 -21.54 15.01 0.56
CA PRO A 20 -20.69 14.00 1.13
C PRO A 20 -21.11 12.60 0.70
N ARG A 21 -20.14 11.69 0.55
CA ARG A 21 -20.41 10.29 0.25
C ARG A 21 -21.14 9.65 1.42
N ARG A 22 -22.23 8.93 1.13
CA ARG A 22 -23.03 8.22 2.14
C ARG A 22 -23.25 6.78 1.74
N ALA A 23 -23.14 5.88 2.68
CA ALA A 23 -23.44 4.46 2.52
C ALA A 23 -24.41 3.98 3.58
N ALA A 24 -25.29 3.08 3.23
CA ALA A 24 -26.22 2.45 4.16
C ALA A 24 -26.01 0.93 4.17
N ILE A 25 -26.05 0.34 5.35
CA ILE A 25 -25.90 -1.10 5.56
C ILE A 25 -27.11 -1.59 6.35
N SER A 26 -27.82 -2.58 5.80
CA SER A 26 -28.90 -3.26 6.49
C SER A 26 -28.50 -4.71 6.76
N ALA A 27 -28.57 -5.13 8.02
CA ALA A 27 -28.40 -6.51 8.45
C ALA A 27 -29.73 -7.03 9.02
N LEU A 28 -30.29 -8.03 8.34
CA LEU A 28 -31.57 -8.62 8.71
C LEU A 28 -31.34 -10.05 9.23
N GLY A 29 -31.68 -10.28 10.50
CA GLY A 29 -31.49 -11.58 11.15
C GLY A 29 -32.78 -12.39 11.24
N PHE A 30 -32.73 -13.71 11.06
CA PHE A 30 -33.87 -14.61 11.24
C PHE A 30 -34.39 -14.63 12.68
N GLY A 31 -33.60 -14.20 13.68
CA GLY A 31 -34.00 -14.11 15.08
C GLY A 31 -34.76 -12.84 15.48
N GLY A 32 -35.14 -11.98 14.51
CA GLY A 32 -35.91 -10.75 14.76
C GLY A 32 -35.09 -9.51 15.05
N SER A 33 -33.77 -9.61 15.12
CA SER A 33 -32.89 -8.45 15.30
C SER A 33 -32.50 -7.88 13.92
N ASN A 34 -32.95 -6.67 13.65
CA ASN A 34 -32.64 -5.96 12.41
C ASN A 34 -31.86 -4.69 12.74
N TYR A 35 -30.78 -4.48 12.02
CA TYR A 35 -29.92 -3.32 12.20
C TYR A 35 -29.80 -2.56 10.87
N HIS A 36 -29.82 -1.24 10.96
CA HIS A 36 -29.57 -0.35 9.84
C HIS A 36 -28.56 0.72 10.28
N VAL A 37 -27.51 0.88 9.52
CA VAL A 37 -26.45 1.86 9.79
C VAL A 37 -26.28 2.74 8.57
N VAL A 38 -26.21 4.04 8.76
CA VAL A 38 -25.85 5.02 7.75
C VAL A 38 -24.46 5.56 8.10
N LEU A 39 -23.58 5.50 7.14
CA LEU A 39 -22.22 6.05 7.23
C LEU A 39 -22.17 7.29 6.34
N GLU A 40 -21.51 8.32 6.81
CA GLU A 40 -21.22 9.54 6.05
C GLU A 40 -19.72 9.79 6.04
N GLU A 41 -19.23 10.32 4.93
CA GLU A 41 -17.84 10.74 4.78
C GLU A 41 -17.51 11.78 5.84
N TYR A 42 -16.37 11.59 6.49
CA TYR A 42 -15.85 12.53 7.48
C TYR A 42 -14.97 13.56 6.79
N ASP A 43 -15.26 14.84 7.04
CA ASP A 43 -14.60 16.00 6.41
C ASP A 43 -13.22 16.30 7.03
N GLN A 44 -12.35 15.29 7.10
CA GLN A 44 -10.93 15.49 7.42
C GLN A 44 -10.06 14.86 6.35
N ALA A 45 -9.03 15.60 5.93
CA ALA A 45 -8.05 15.09 4.99
C ALA A 45 -7.44 13.78 5.50
N LYS A 46 -7.76 12.69 4.84
CA LYS A 46 -7.19 11.39 5.12
C LYS A 46 -5.72 11.40 4.68
N ARG A 47 -4.82 11.09 5.60
CA ARG A 47 -3.36 11.05 5.35
C ARG A 47 -2.84 9.65 5.15
N GLU A 48 -3.65 8.63 5.38
CA GLU A 48 -3.24 7.23 5.31
C GLU A 48 -3.81 6.58 4.06
N ILE A 49 -2.98 5.75 3.43
CA ILE A 49 -3.35 4.93 2.28
C ILE A 49 -4.35 3.85 2.72
N ASP A 50 -5.40 3.61 1.93
CA ASP A 50 -6.33 2.50 2.12
C ASP A 50 -5.71 1.18 1.70
N TRP A 51 -4.98 0.56 2.63
CA TRP A 51 -4.28 -0.69 2.36
C TRP A 51 -5.24 -1.88 2.41
N ASP A 52 -5.35 -2.63 1.33
CA ASP A 52 -6.28 -3.76 1.23
C ASP A 52 -5.71 -5.08 1.80
N GLY A 53 -4.45 -5.10 2.21
CA GLY A 53 -3.77 -6.23 2.83
C GLY A 53 -3.32 -7.34 1.86
N ARG A 54 -3.45 -7.13 0.54
CA ARG A 54 -2.90 -8.06 -0.45
C ARG A 54 -1.40 -8.00 -0.55
N VAL A 55 -0.84 -6.82 -0.33
CA VAL A 55 0.61 -6.59 -0.34
C VAL A 55 0.99 -5.82 0.91
N GLU A 56 2.03 -6.25 1.61
CA GLU A 56 2.63 -5.52 2.71
C GLU A 56 4.06 -5.10 2.35
N ILE A 57 4.45 -3.91 2.77
CA ILE A 57 5.82 -3.42 2.66
C ILE A 57 6.44 -3.41 4.06
N VAL A 58 7.49 -4.21 4.25
CA VAL A 58 8.36 -4.15 5.42
C VAL A 58 9.56 -3.29 5.05
N ALA A 59 9.75 -2.18 5.75
CA ALA A 59 10.84 -1.25 5.52
C ALA A 59 11.72 -1.13 6.77
N LEU A 60 12.94 -1.63 6.70
CA LEU A 60 13.90 -1.61 7.79
C LEU A 60 15.06 -0.66 7.46
N SER A 61 15.46 0.14 8.43
CA SER A 61 16.61 1.04 8.28
C SER A 61 17.49 1.05 9.53
N GLY A 62 18.78 1.26 9.35
CA GLY A 62 19.72 1.29 10.45
C GLY A 62 21.08 1.91 10.05
N GLY A 63 21.85 2.31 11.04
CA GLY A 63 23.21 2.85 10.82
C GLY A 63 24.23 1.80 10.36
N THR A 64 23.96 0.51 10.59
CA THR A 64 24.87 -0.60 10.29
C THR A 64 24.10 -1.83 9.81
N PRO A 65 24.76 -2.76 9.07
CA PRO A 65 24.16 -4.06 8.73
C PRO A 65 23.71 -4.87 9.95
N ALA A 66 24.41 -4.76 11.06
CA ALA A 66 24.05 -5.43 12.31
C ALA A 66 22.73 -4.91 12.88
N ALA A 67 22.46 -3.60 12.78
CA ALA A 67 21.18 -3.01 13.17
C ALA A 67 20.02 -3.56 12.32
N ILE A 68 20.21 -3.71 11.00
CA ILE A 68 19.23 -4.35 10.10
C ILE A 68 18.98 -5.81 10.52
N ARG A 69 20.02 -6.57 10.83
CA ARG A 69 19.88 -7.96 11.30
C ARG A 69 19.08 -8.07 12.59
N THR A 70 19.28 -7.12 13.51
CA THR A 70 18.48 -7.05 14.74
C THR A 70 17.01 -6.76 14.41
N ALA A 71 16.74 -5.78 13.53
CA ALA A 71 15.39 -5.43 13.10
C ALA A 71 14.68 -6.56 12.31
N LEU A 72 15.43 -7.46 11.66
CA LEU A 72 14.91 -8.65 10.99
C LEU A 72 14.40 -9.74 11.95
N THR A 73 14.83 -9.73 13.21
CA THR A 73 14.55 -10.83 14.15
C THR A 73 13.07 -11.21 14.25
N PRO A 74 12.12 -10.27 14.34
CA PRO A 74 10.70 -10.61 14.41
C PRO A 74 10.15 -11.32 13.17
N PHE A 75 10.78 -11.12 12.01
CA PHE A 75 10.34 -11.66 10.72
C PHE A 75 10.92 -13.06 10.41
N LYS A 76 11.81 -13.58 11.23
CA LYS A 76 12.43 -14.90 11.04
C LYS A 76 11.57 -16.07 11.55
N ALA A 77 10.53 -15.78 12.32
CA ALA A 77 9.54 -16.76 12.76
C ALA A 77 8.30 -16.70 11.86
N PRO A 78 7.53 -17.80 11.77
CA PRO A 78 6.23 -17.75 11.14
C PRO A 78 5.34 -16.70 11.81
N LEU A 79 4.70 -15.85 10.98
CA LEU A 79 3.80 -14.79 11.42
C LEU A 79 2.40 -15.04 10.85
N ASP A 80 1.37 -14.80 11.64
CA ASP A 80 0.04 -14.70 11.07
C ASP A 80 -0.16 -13.36 10.33
N SER A 81 -1.24 -13.24 9.58
CA SER A 81 -1.50 -12.05 8.76
C SER A 81 -1.65 -10.76 9.60
N ALA A 82 -2.17 -10.85 10.83
CA ALA A 82 -2.37 -9.70 11.70
C ALA A 82 -1.04 -9.23 12.30
N GLU A 83 -0.21 -10.18 12.74
CA GLU A 83 1.13 -9.91 13.27
C GLU A 83 2.03 -9.31 12.19
N LEU A 84 2.03 -9.91 10.99
CA LEU A 84 2.79 -9.39 9.85
C LEU A 84 2.38 -7.94 9.53
N ARG A 85 1.09 -7.67 9.42
CA ARG A 85 0.56 -6.34 9.14
C ARG A 85 0.97 -5.32 10.20
N LYS A 86 0.89 -5.70 11.48
CA LYS A 86 1.33 -4.87 12.60
C LYS A 86 2.83 -4.56 12.51
N LEU A 87 3.67 -5.58 12.33
CA LEU A 87 5.12 -5.41 12.24
C LEU A 87 5.53 -4.61 11.00
N ALA A 88 4.89 -4.83 9.86
CA ALA A 88 5.10 -4.06 8.64
C ALA A 88 4.73 -2.59 8.82
N ALA A 89 3.59 -2.29 9.45
CA ALA A 89 3.18 -0.92 9.75
C ALA A 89 4.17 -0.22 10.70
N MET A 90 4.63 -0.92 11.74
CA MET A 90 5.66 -0.40 12.65
C MET A 90 6.97 -0.12 11.92
N SER A 91 7.43 -1.04 11.08
CA SER A 91 8.67 -0.89 10.32
C SER A 91 8.63 0.33 9.38
N ARG A 92 7.51 0.58 8.71
CA ARG A 92 7.32 1.75 7.83
C ARG A 92 7.31 3.06 8.63
N ARG A 93 6.65 3.07 9.80
CA ARG A 93 6.62 4.25 10.68
C ARG A 93 8.00 4.61 11.20
N ASP A 94 8.78 3.60 11.57
CA ASP A 94 10.09 3.77 12.20
C ASP A 94 11.24 3.89 11.18
N PHE A 95 10.94 3.75 9.87
CA PHE A 95 11.90 3.85 8.79
C PHE A 95 12.47 5.27 8.64
N GLN A 96 13.79 5.34 8.52
CA GLN A 96 14.52 6.59 8.30
C GLN A 96 15.38 6.48 7.05
N ALA A 97 15.02 7.22 6.00
CA ALA A 97 15.75 7.23 4.74
C ALA A 97 17.20 7.71 4.86
N ALA A 98 17.51 8.50 5.89
CA ALA A 98 18.86 9.00 6.18
C ALA A 98 19.79 7.93 6.77
N HIS A 99 19.28 6.79 7.23
CA HIS A 99 20.13 5.72 7.72
C HIS A 99 21.00 5.13 6.60
N ALA A 100 22.24 4.75 6.97
CA ALA A 100 23.22 4.22 6.03
C ALA A 100 22.84 2.86 5.41
N CYS A 101 22.04 2.07 6.09
CA CYS A 101 21.59 0.75 5.62
C CYS A 101 20.06 0.69 5.55
N ARG A 102 19.55 0.16 4.46
CA ARG A 102 18.10 0.01 4.23
C ARG A 102 17.81 -1.36 3.64
N LEU A 103 16.76 -2.00 4.14
CA LEU A 103 16.25 -3.28 3.63
C LEU A 103 14.74 -3.19 3.49
N VAL A 104 14.22 -3.49 2.32
CA VAL A 104 12.79 -3.47 2.03
C VAL A 104 12.34 -4.84 1.55
N PHE A 105 11.22 -5.32 2.09
CA PHE A 105 10.50 -6.47 1.56
C PHE A 105 9.17 -6.03 0.96
N VAL A 106 8.80 -6.63 -0.17
CA VAL A 106 7.45 -6.61 -0.70
C VAL A 106 6.86 -7.99 -0.49
N VAL A 107 5.85 -8.07 0.36
CA VAL A 107 5.23 -9.33 0.80
C VAL A 107 3.84 -9.45 0.19
N GLU A 108 3.65 -10.39 -0.73
CA GLU A 108 2.33 -10.72 -1.28
C GLU A 108 1.66 -11.75 -0.38
N SER A 109 0.44 -11.45 0.08
CA SER A 109 -0.35 -12.34 0.94
C SER A 109 -0.59 -13.69 0.27
N GLY A 110 -0.30 -14.77 0.99
CA GLY A 110 -0.45 -16.14 0.51
C GLY A 110 0.58 -16.61 -0.53
N LYS A 111 1.56 -15.77 -0.89
CA LYS A 111 2.62 -16.12 -1.86
C LYS A 111 4.02 -16.05 -1.26
N THR A 112 4.31 -15.00 -0.47
CA THR A 112 5.65 -14.76 0.06
C THR A 112 5.84 -15.46 1.40
N ASP A 113 6.85 -16.33 1.48
CA ASP A 113 7.33 -16.86 2.76
C ASP A 113 8.27 -15.83 3.41
N VAL A 114 7.71 -15.07 4.35
CA VAL A 114 8.43 -13.97 5.03
C VAL A 114 9.60 -14.50 5.86
N ALA A 115 9.45 -15.65 6.51
CA ALA A 115 10.50 -16.22 7.36
C ALA A 115 11.68 -16.69 6.51
N ALA A 116 11.42 -17.36 5.38
CA ALA A 116 12.45 -17.75 4.43
C ALA A 116 13.16 -16.53 3.82
N LEU A 117 12.39 -15.50 3.45
CA LEU A 117 12.94 -14.26 2.89
C LEU A 117 13.83 -13.52 3.90
N ALA A 118 13.40 -13.42 5.17
CA ALA A 118 14.18 -12.82 6.25
C ALA A 118 15.45 -13.62 6.54
N ALA A 119 15.38 -14.96 6.55
CA ALA A 119 16.55 -15.81 6.72
C ALA A 119 17.57 -15.65 5.58
N ALA A 120 17.09 -15.58 4.33
CA ALA A 120 17.96 -15.37 3.17
C ALA A 120 18.63 -13.99 3.21
N ALA A 121 17.91 -12.94 3.61
CA ALA A 121 18.47 -11.61 3.80
C ALA A 121 19.52 -11.60 4.93
N ASP A 122 19.23 -12.24 6.07
CA ASP A 122 20.19 -12.35 7.18
C ASP A 122 21.46 -13.09 6.79
N ALA A 123 21.36 -14.14 5.99
CA ALA A 123 22.51 -14.88 5.48
C ALA A 123 23.42 -13.97 4.61
N LYS A 124 22.83 -13.12 3.74
CA LYS A 124 23.59 -12.12 2.97
C LYS A 124 24.26 -11.08 3.85
N LEU A 125 23.56 -10.60 4.88
CA LEU A 125 24.09 -9.63 5.83
C LEU A 125 25.11 -10.21 6.83
N SER A 126 25.24 -11.54 6.86
CA SER A 126 26.23 -12.26 7.67
C SER A 126 27.47 -12.67 6.87
N ALA A 127 27.46 -12.46 5.55
CA ALA A 127 28.57 -12.83 4.68
C ALA A 127 29.81 -11.97 4.96
N THR A 128 30.98 -12.47 4.52
CA THR A 128 32.25 -11.73 4.59
C THR A 128 32.90 -11.76 3.22
N PRO A 129 33.03 -10.61 2.53
CA PRO A 129 32.53 -9.28 2.91
C PRO A 129 31.00 -9.19 2.79
N ILE A 130 30.39 -8.29 3.58
CA ILE A 130 28.97 -7.97 3.45
C ILE A 130 28.76 -7.18 2.13
N PRO A 131 27.81 -7.58 1.27
CA PRO A 131 27.57 -6.84 0.02
C PRO A 131 26.98 -5.46 0.31
N GLU A 132 27.39 -4.45 -0.44
CA GLU A 132 26.84 -3.09 -0.33
C GLU A 132 25.39 -3.02 -0.80
N ARG A 133 24.99 -3.90 -1.72
CA ARG A 133 23.62 -4.05 -2.21
C ARG A 133 23.34 -5.48 -2.62
N PHE A 134 22.10 -5.90 -2.46
CA PHE A 134 21.59 -7.15 -3.04
C PHE A 134 20.07 -7.06 -3.28
N ALA A 135 19.60 -7.88 -4.22
CA ALA A 135 18.19 -8.17 -4.40
C ALA A 135 17.97 -9.68 -4.29
N LEU A 136 16.88 -10.10 -3.66
CA LEU A 136 16.42 -11.48 -3.62
C LEU A 136 15.22 -11.64 -4.56
N PRO A 137 15.11 -12.75 -5.29
CA PRO A 137 14.04 -12.98 -6.27
C PRO A 137 12.64 -12.87 -5.66
N ASP A 138 12.50 -13.23 -4.38
CA ASP A 138 11.24 -13.27 -3.66
C ASP A 138 10.82 -11.90 -3.07
N GLY A 139 11.43 -10.81 -3.51
CA GLY A 139 10.97 -9.46 -3.19
C GLY A 139 11.66 -8.80 -2.01
N ALA A 140 12.99 -8.95 -1.86
CA ALA A 140 13.78 -8.17 -0.92
C ALA A 140 14.89 -7.38 -1.61
N TRP A 141 15.11 -6.15 -1.15
CA TRP A 141 16.16 -5.24 -1.64
C TRP A 141 16.90 -4.62 -0.48
N TYR A 142 18.21 -4.74 -0.51
CA TYR A 142 19.12 -4.13 0.45
C TYR A 142 20.10 -3.22 -0.24
N GLU A 143 20.38 -2.07 0.37
CA GLU A 143 21.37 -1.14 -0.10
C GLU A 143 21.98 -0.33 1.06
N THR A 144 23.28 -0.04 0.93
CA THR A 144 24.01 0.87 1.82
C THR A 144 24.28 2.21 1.12
N GLY A 145 24.65 3.22 1.91
CA GLY A 145 24.99 4.56 1.40
C GLY A 145 23.81 5.54 1.48
N THR A 146 23.96 6.66 0.80
CA THR A 146 22.96 7.75 0.83
C THR A 146 21.79 7.46 -0.08
N ALA A 147 20.58 7.54 0.43
CA ALA A 147 19.33 7.18 -0.27
C ALA A 147 18.76 8.30 -1.15
N VAL A 148 19.56 9.20 -1.69
CA VAL A 148 19.00 10.36 -2.39
C VAL A 148 19.37 10.32 -3.86
N ALA A 149 18.54 9.63 -4.64
CA ALA A 149 18.41 9.95 -6.06
C ALA A 149 17.10 10.76 -6.26
N PRO A 150 17.07 11.78 -7.10
CA PRO A 150 15.82 12.45 -7.45
C PRO A 150 14.87 11.44 -8.12
N LEU A 151 13.59 11.46 -7.71
CA LEU A 151 12.57 10.64 -8.33
C LEU A 151 12.24 11.20 -9.72
N GLY A 152 12.45 10.41 -10.75
CA GLY A 152 12.01 10.71 -12.11
C GLY A 152 10.60 10.14 -12.35
N VAL A 153 9.70 10.98 -12.86
CA VAL A 153 8.37 10.53 -13.30
C VAL A 153 8.34 10.50 -14.82
N VAL A 154 7.95 9.37 -15.38
CA VAL A 154 7.89 9.14 -16.82
C VAL A 154 6.44 8.92 -17.22
N PHE A 155 5.97 9.67 -18.21
CA PHE A 155 4.65 9.51 -18.80
C PHE A 155 4.78 8.76 -20.12
N PRO A 156 4.03 7.67 -20.32
CA PRO A 156 4.04 6.96 -21.60
C PRO A 156 3.35 7.80 -22.69
N GLY A 157 3.64 7.50 -23.94
CA GLY A 157 3.01 8.13 -25.07
C GLY A 157 1.57 7.70 -25.31
N GLN A 158 0.91 8.31 -26.29
CA GLN A 158 -0.44 7.95 -26.72
C GLN A 158 -0.52 6.45 -27.09
N GLY A 159 -1.60 5.79 -26.65
CA GLY A 159 -1.81 4.35 -26.87
C GLY A 159 -1.42 3.48 -25.68
N ALA A 160 -0.87 4.05 -24.61
CA ALA A 160 -0.54 3.31 -23.38
C ALA A 160 -1.75 3.15 -22.44
N GLN A 161 -2.86 3.85 -22.70
CA GLN A 161 -4.06 3.78 -21.88
C GLN A 161 -4.82 2.45 -22.09
N TYR A 162 -5.38 1.94 -21.02
CA TYR A 162 -6.25 0.76 -21.00
C TYR A 162 -7.42 0.99 -20.07
N VAL A 163 -8.51 0.23 -20.27
CA VAL A 163 -9.71 0.31 -19.43
C VAL A 163 -9.34 0.00 -17.98
N ASP A 164 -9.88 0.77 -17.04
CA ASP A 164 -9.60 0.69 -15.61
C ASP A 164 -8.14 1.04 -15.21
N MET A 165 -7.38 1.70 -16.07
CA MET A 165 -6.04 2.17 -15.75
C MET A 165 -6.05 3.06 -14.50
N GLY A 166 -5.26 2.70 -13.49
CA GLY A 166 -5.17 3.43 -12.23
C GLY A 166 -6.33 3.19 -11.25
N ARG A 167 -7.34 2.37 -11.58
CA ARG A 167 -8.49 2.10 -10.71
C ARG A 167 -8.07 1.66 -9.30
N ASP A 168 -7.19 0.69 -9.20
CA ASP A 168 -6.73 0.19 -7.90
C ASP A 168 -5.97 1.26 -7.12
N LEU A 169 -5.17 2.08 -7.81
CA LEU A 169 -4.45 3.19 -7.19
C LEU A 169 -5.42 4.25 -6.65
N CYS A 170 -6.44 4.61 -7.41
CA CYS A 170 -7.50 5.53 -6.96
C CYS A 170 -8.30 4.98 -5.77
N CYS A 171 -8.42 3.66 -5.65
CA CYS A 171 -9.08 3.03 -4.51
C CYS A 171 -8.20 2.98 -3.25
N LEU A 172 -6.90 3.14 -3.37
CA LEU A 172 -5.93 3.00 -2.27
C LEU A 172 -5.34 4.34 -1.83
N VAL A 173 -5.09 5.25 -2.78
CA VAL A 173 -4.35 6.51 -2.56
C VAL A 173 -5.30 7.68 -2.77
N PRO A 174 -5.68 8.41 -1.70
CA PRO A 174 -6.63 9.53 -1.79
C PRO A 174 -6.21 10.60 -2.79
N GLU A 175 -4.93 10.97 -2.84
CA GLU A 175 -4.42 12.01 -3.75
C GLU A 175 -4.61 11.64 -5.23
N THR A 176 -4.56 10.35 -5.57
CA THR A 176 -4.82 9.88 -6.93
C THR A 176 -6.30 10.02 -7.27
N SER A 177 -7.18 9.67 -6.32
CA SER A 177 -8.63 9.85 -6.46
C SER A 177 -8.99 11.31 -6.68
N ASP A 178 -8.41 12.21 -5.89
CA ASP A 178 -8.63 13.66 -6.00
C ASP A 178 -8.11 14.21 -7.33
N ALA A 179 -6.95 13.76 -7.79
CA ALA A 179 -6.39 14.17 -9.07
C ALA A 179 -7.28 13.75 -10.25
N VAL A 180 -7.81 12.53 -10.22
CA VAL A 180 -8.74 12.03 -11.26
C VAL A 180 -10.07 12.80 -11.20
N ALA A 181 -10.62 13.06 -10.01
CA ALA A 181 -11.85 13.84 -9.87
C ALA A 181 -11.70 15.26 -10.44
N LYS A 182 -10.57 15.93 -10.17
CA LYS A 182 -10.26 17.25 -10.75
C LYS A 182 -10.13 17.20 -12.27
N ALA A 183 -9.48 16.16 -12.80
CA ALA A 183 -9.34 15.99 -14.25
C ALA A 183 -10.70 15.75 -14.92
N ASP A 184 -11.60 14.99 -14.29
CA ASP A 184 -12.95 14.72 -14.80
C ASP A 184 -13.76 15.99 -14.92
N VAL A 185 -13.75 16.86 -13.92
CA VAL A 185 -14.43 18.18 -13.96
C VAL A 185 -13.84 19.03 -15.10
N THR A 186 -12.53 19.12 -15.21
CA THR A 186 -11.88 19.93 -16.25
C THR A 186 -12.16 19.41 -17.66
N LEU A 187 -12.20 18.08 -17.84
CA LEU A 187 -12.51 17.47 -19.14
C LEU A 187 -14.00 17.63 -19.50
N GLY A 188 -14.90 17.53 -18.52
CA GLY A 188 -16.33 17.81 -18.72
C GLY A 188 -16.56 19.23 -19.25
N GLU A 189 -15.86 20.22 -18.71
CA GLU A 189 -15.93 21.62 -19.19
C GLU A 189 -15.38 21.81 -20.60
N LEU A 190 -14.52 20.90 -21.11
CA LEU A 190 -13.93 20.98 -22.44
C LEU A 190 -14.70 20.24 -23.53
N ILE A 191 -15.64 19.34 -23.14
CA ILE A 191 -16.36 18.45 -24.06
C ILE A 191 -17.82 18.92 -24.27
N ASP A 192 -18.36 19.75 -23.38
CA ASP A 192 -19.66 20.42 -23.52
C ASP A 192 -19.54 21.69 -24.40
#